data_db606d43a611b2b3f63a72488c2b91c6
#
_entry.id   db606d43a611b2b3f63a72488c2b91c6
#
_cell.length_a   1.000
_cell.length_b   1.000
_cell.length_c   1.000
_cell.angle_alpha   90.00
_cell.angle_beta   90.00
_cell.angle_gamma   90.00
#
_symmetry.space_group_name_H-M   'P 1'
#
loop_
_entity.id
_entity.type
_entity.pdbx_description
1 polymer ?
#
loop_
_entity_poly.entity_id
_entity_poly.type
_entity_poly.pdbx_seq_one_letter_code
_entity_poly.pdbx_strand_id
1 'polypeptide(L)'
;MSLEKITNPLSARHWLGHMEADYRYTLGVAGERFLKEIKENARIMGAKCPKCGVVFVPPRLYCEKCFAKLEEWMDVGKRGEVYTYTIATIDVDGKRLEKPQIYALIKFEGVHGGLIHRIGETDKVYIGMKVEAVFKPPAERKASINDIAYFKPVEH
;
A
#
# COMPACT_ATOMS: atom_id res chain seq x y z
N MET A 1 26.72 -2.01 -29.00
CA MET A 1 26.00 -1.00 -28.22
C MET A 1 26.82 0.28 -28.31
N SER A 2 26.29 1.33 -28.93
CA SER A 2 27.00 2.62 -29.05
C SER A 2 26.66 3.44 -27.78
N LEU A 3 27.69 3.74 -26.99
CA LEU A 3 27.55 4.65 -25.86
C LEU A 3 27.77 6.07 -26.38
N GLU A 4 26.71 6.84 -26.48
CA GLU A 4 26.81 8.27 -26.79
C GLU A 4 27.29 9.03 -25.55
N LYS A 5 28.42 9.71 -25.67
CA LYS A 5 28.97 10.50 -24.58
C LYS A 5 28.38 11.91 -24.64
N ILE A 6 27.53 12.23 -23.69
CA ILE A 6 26.97 13.59 -23.53
C ILE A 6 27.95 14.41 -22.69
N THR A 7 28.56 15.42 -23.32
CA THR A 7 29.51 16.33 -22.65
C THR A 7 28.86 17.59 -22.09
N ASN A 8 27.68 17.96 -22.59
CA ASN A 8 26.92 19.10 -22.09
C ASN A 8 25.65 18.60 -21.39
N PRO A 9 25.51 18.75 -20.05
CA PRO A 9 24.33 18.30 -19.32
C PRO A 9 23.04 19.02 -19.74
N LEU A 10 23.13 20.23 -20.29
CA LEU A 10 21.98 20.99 -20.78
C LEU A 10 21.44 20.44 -22.12
N SER A 11 22.20 19.61 -22.82
CA SER A 11 21.78 18.93 -24.03
C SER A 11 21.30 17.50 -23.79
N ALA A 12 21.04 17.12 -22.54
CA ALA A 12 20.55 15.79 -22.19
C ALA A 12 19.25 15.50 -22.95
N ARG A 13 19.22 14.35 -23.62
CA ARG A 13 18.07 13.87 -24.38
C ARG A 13 17.44 12.68 -23.67
N HIS A 14 16.17 12.50 -23.85
CA HIS A 14 15.48 11.27 -23.48
C HIS A 14 14.98 10.56 -24.73
N TRP A 15 14.93 9.26 -24.68
CA TRP A 15 14.25 8.43 -25.66
C TRP A 15 13.28 7.49 -24.96
N LEU A 16 12.20 7.16 -25.64
CA LEU A 16 11.24 6.20 -25.15
C LEU A 16 11.85 4.80 -25.27
N GLY A 17 11.96 4.12 -24.14
CA GLY A 17 12.31 2.70 -24.06
C GLY A 17 11.09 1.90 -23.67
N HIS A 18 10.94 0.71 -24.27
CA HIS A 18 10.01 -0.30 -23.77
C HIS A 18 10.77 -1.22 -22.83
N MET A 19 10.37 -1.23 -21.58
CA MET A 19 10.87 -2.18 -20.59
C MET A 19 9.67 -3.04 -20.17
N GLU A 20 9.60 -4.24 -20.72
CA GLU A 20 8.60 -5.21 -20.30
C GLU A 20 8.97 -5.68 -18.89
N ALA A 21 8.05 -5.53 -17.96
CA ALA A 21 8.23 -5.89 -16.55
C ALA A 21 7.06 -6.75 -16.06
N ASP A 22 6.61 -7.67 -16.90
CA ASP A 22 5.54 -8.61 -16.57
C ASP A 22 6.09 -9.78 -15.73
N TYR A 23 6.34 -9.50 -14.46
CA TYR A 23 6.82 -10.50 -13.52
C TYR A 23 5.71 -10.95 -12.59
N ARG A 24 5.72 -12.25 -12.27
CA ARG A 24 4.91 -12.82 -11.20
C ARG A 24 5.81 -13.19 -10.04
N TYR A 25 5.55 -12.59 -8.90
CA TYR A 25 6.24 -12.92 -7.66
C TYR A 25 5.32 -13.70 -6.73
N THR A 26 5.89 -14.61 -5.95
CA THR A 26 5.16 -15.23 -4.84
C THR A 26 5.02 -14.21 -3.71
N LEU A 27 3.88 -14.23 -3.05
CA LEU A 27 3.63 -13.36 -1.89
C LEU A 27 4.47 -13.73 -0.66
N GLY A 28 5.01 -14.96 -0.65
CA GLY A 28 5.62 -15.56 0.52
C GLY A 28 4.59 -15.82 1.62
N VAL A 29 5.02 -16.51 2.67
CA VAL A 29 4.14 -16.97 3.76
C VAL A 29 3.44 -15.80 4.47
N ALA A 30 4.17 -14.71 4.72
CA ALA A 30 3.60 -13.54 5.40
C ALA A 30 2.55 -12.84 4.54
N GLY A 31 2.84 -12.64 3.26
CA GLY A 31 1.89 -12.00 2.33
C GLY A 31 0.66 -12.86 2.08
N GLU A 32 0.82 -14.17 1.92
CA GLU A 32 -0.30 -15.10 1.76
C GLU A 32 -1.24 -15.04 2.95
N ARG A 33 -0.72 -15.16 4.16
CA ARG A 33 -1.52 -15.08 5.39
C ARG A 33 -2.23 -13.73 5.52
N PHE A 34 -1.54 -12.63 5.22
CA PHE A 34 -2.12 -11.29 5.25
C PHE A 34 -3.31 -11.14 4.32
N LEU A 35 -3.15 -11.54 3.06
CA LEU A 35 -4.24 -11.43 2.07
C LEU A 35 -5.37 -12.43 2.34
N LYS A 36 -5.07 -13.60 2.92
CA LYS A 36 -6.08 -14.54 3.36
C LYS A 36 -6.96 -13.96 4.47
N GLU A 37 -6.37 -13.29 5.45
CA GLU A 37 -7.12 -12.61 6.52
C GLU A 37 -7.99 -11.46 5.98
N ILE A 38 -7.51 -10.70 5.00
CA ILE A 38 -8.32 -9.70 4.31
C ILE A 38 -9.52 -10.33 3.63
N LYS A 39 -9.30 -11.44 2.90
CA LYS A 39 -10.37 -12.16 2.18
C LYS A 39 -11.40 -12.75 3.12
N GLU A 40 -10.97 -13.57 4.08
CA GLU A 40 -11.84 -14.39 4.89
C GLU A 40 -12.51 -13.57 6.02
N ASN A 41 -11.73 -12.73 6.68
CA ASN A 41 -12.12 -12.10 7.93
C ASN A 41 -12.29 -10.58 7.84
N ALA A 42 -11.97 -9.95 6.71
CA ALA A 42 -11.94 -8.49 6.57
C ALA A 42 -11.09 -7.82 7.67
N ARG A 43 -9.90 -8.37 7.94
CA ARG A 43 -8.96 -7.90 8.96
C ARG A 43 -7.66 -7.44 8.34
N ILE A 44 -7.10 -6.40 8.90
CA ILE A 44 -5.75 -5.91 8.58
C ILE A 44 -4.84 -6.41 9.69
N MET A 45 -3.98 -7.38 9.35
CA MET A 45 -3.08 -8.00 10.32
C MET A 45 -1.70 -7.34 10.30
N GLY A 46 -1.11 -7.20 11.46
CA GLY A 46 0.28 -6.87 11.66
C GLY A 46 1.07 -8.03 12.24
N ALA A 47 2.39 -8.05 12.05
CA ALA A 47 3.30 -9.00 12.68
C ALA A 47 4.12 -8.28 13.74
N LYS A 48 4.08 -8.79 14.99
CA LYS A 48 4.77 -8.20 16.15
C LYS A 48 6.11 -8.88 16.40
N CYS A 49 7.13 -8.07 16.63
CA CYS A 49 8.44 -8.58 16.99
C CYS A 49 8.50 -8.95 18.48
N PRO A 50 8.85 -10.21 18.82
CA PRO A 50 8.93 -10.64 20.21
C PRO A 50 10.08 -9.98 20.99
N LYS A 51 11.12 -9.48 20.29
CA LYS A 51 12.26 -8.81 20.93
C LYS A 51 12.11 -7.30 21.00
N CYS A 52 11.66 -6.66 19.92
CA CYS A 52 11.57 -5.19 19.84
C CYS A 52 10.18 -4.64 20.18
N GLY A 53 9.15 -5.50 20.28
CA GLY A 53 7.78 -5.07 20.48
C GLY A 53 7.12 -4.34 19.29
N VAL A 54 7.90 -4.10 18.21
CA VAL A 54 7.43 -3.35 17.04
C VAL A 54 6.44 -4.19 16.25
N VAL A 55 5.33 -3.60 15.85
CA VAL A 55 4.32 -4.21 14.97
C VAL A 55 4.53 -3.69 13.54
N PHE A 56 4.59 -4.57 12.56
CA PHE A 56 4.81 -4.23 11.15
C PHE A 56 3.54 -4.43 10.32
N VAL A 57 3.17 -3.43 9.53
CA VAL A 57 2.14 -3.53 8.48
C VAL A 57 2.70 -2.95 7.18
N PRO A 58 2.67 -3.70 6.06
CA PRO A 58 2.32 -5.11 5.92
C PRO A 58 3.19 -6.03 6.79
N PRO A 59 2.69 -7.20 7.19
CA PRO A 59 3.45 -8.14 8.01
C PRO A 59 4.65 -8.71 7.25
N ARG A 60 5.69 -9.06 7.98
CA ARG A 60 6.96 -9.59 7.46
C ARG A 60 7.30 -10.89 8.18
N LEU A 61 8.24 -11.67 7.65
CA LEU A 61 8.74 -12.89 8.31
C LEU A 61 9.80 -12.59 9.37
N TYR A 62 10.59 -11.52 9.16
CA TYR A 62 11.69 -11.16 10.05
C TYR A 62 11.65 -9.68 10.38
N CYS A 63 12.08 -9.35 11.59
CA CYS A 63 12.23 -7.98 12.04
C CYS A 63 13.46 -7.34 11.37
N GLU A 64 13.28 -6.17 10.75
CA GLU A 64 14.38 -5.45 10.11
C GLU A 64 15.39 -4.86 11.10
N LYS A 65 15.01 -4.73 12.38
CA LYS A 65 15.88 -4.15 13.42
C LYS A 65 16.74 -5.19 14.13
N CYS A 66 16.20 -6.37 14.43
CA CYS A 66 16.89 -7.36 15.24
C CYS A 66 16.90 -8.77 14.63
N PHE A 67 16.40 -8.91 13.41
CA PHE A 67 16.33 -10.16 12.64
C PHE A 67 15.57 -11.32 13.32
N ALA A 68 14.84 -11.05 14.40
CA ALA A 68 13.98 -12.06 15.02
C ALA A 68 12.86 -12.45 14.06
N LYS A 69 12.51 -13.75 14.08
CA LYS A 69 11.36 -14.26 13.33
C LYS A 69 10.06 -13.71 13.92
N LEU A 70 9.15 -13.27 13.06
CA LEU A 70 7.88 -12.66 13.44
C LEU A 70 6.78 -13.71 13.34
N GLU A 71 6.43 -14.34 14.47
CA GLU A 71 5.42 -15.40 14.55
C GLU A 71 4.12 -14.92 15.22
N GLU A 72 4.18 -13.82 15.97
CA GLU A 72 3.03 -13.23 16.63
C GLU A 72 2.31 -12.29 15.66
N TRP A 73 1.01 -12.56 15.44
CA TRP A 73 0.15 -11.79 14.56
C TRP A 73 -1.00 -11.18 15.34
N MET A 74 -1.31 -9.94 15.02
CA MET A 74 -2.37 -9.20 15.67
C MET A 74 -3.20 -8.42 14.68
N ASP A 75 -4.48 -8.24 14.97
CA ASP A 75 -5.37 -7.35 14.23
C ASP A 75 -5.03 -5.90 14.61
N VAL A 76 -4.71 -5.08 13.64
CA VAL A 76 -4.40 -3.65 13.85
C VAL A 76 -5.63 -2.76 13.71
N GLY A 77 -6.79 -3.37 13.45
CA GLY A 77 -8.05 -2.66 13.23
C GLY A 77 -8.19 -2.15 11.80
N LYS A 78 -9.31 -1.45 11.58
CA LYS A 78 -9.68 -0.92 10.26
C LYS A 78 -9.42 0.58 10.14
N ARG A 79 -9.16 1.26 11.25
CA ARG A 79 -9.00 2.70 11.33
C ARG A 79 -7.54 3.08 11.25
N GLY A 80 -7.25 4.10 10.46
CA GLY A 80 -5.92 4.66 10.33
C GLY A 80 -5.98 6.16 10.08
N GLU A 81 -4.82 6.72 9.79
CA GLU A 81 -4.63 8.14 9.56
C GLU A 81 -3.85 8.35 8.26
N VAL A 82 -4.27 9.32 7.46
CA VAL A 82 -3.55 9.75 6.26
C VAL A 82 -2.22 10.38 6.66
N TYR A 83 -1.12 9.71 6.36
CA TYR A 83 0.23 10.22 6.61
C TYR A 83 0.73 11.12 5.48
N THR A 84 0.48 10.71 4.25
CA THR A 84 0.72 11.46 3.02
C THR A 84 -0.23 11.01 1.94
N TYR A 85 -0.42 11.84 0.91
CA TYR A 85 -1.33 11.51 -0.19
C TYR A 85 -0.88 12.10 -1.51
N THR A 86 -1.49 11.60 -2.58
CA THR A 86 -1.41 12.18 -3.92
C THR A 86 -2.79 12.16 -4.58
N ILE A 87 -3.01 13.10 -5.49
CA ILE A 87 -4.22 13.17 -6.31
C ILE A 87 -3.80 12.87 -7.74
N ALA A 88 -4.13 11.67 -8.21
CA ALA A 88 -3.85 11.23 -9.57
C ALA A 88 -4.90 11.77 -10.54
N THR A 89 -4.45 12.45 -11.58
CA THR A 89 -5.29 13.00 -12.67
C THR A 89 -5.09 12.25 -13.99
N ILE A 90 -4.09 11.37 -14.03
CA ILE A 90 -3.75 10.51 -15.16
C ILE A 90 -3.65 9.07 -14.68
N ASP A 91 -3.93 8.12 -15.56
CA ASP A 91 -3.76 6.69 -15.31
C ASP A 91 -2.31 6.21 -15.60
N VAL A 92 -2.07 4.91 -15.46
CA VAL A 92 -0.76 4.29 -15.73
C VAL A 92 -0.35 4.35 -17.20
N ASP A 93 -1.29 4.51 -18.12
CA ASP A 93 -1.07 4.64 -19.56
C ASP A 93 -0.89 6.11 -19.99
N GLY A 94 -0.90 7.05 -19.05
CA GLY A 94 -0.80 8.49 -19.31
C GLY A 94 -2.10 9.15 -19.81
N LYS A 95 -3.22 8.43 -19.76
CA LYS A 95 -4.53 8.98 -20.14
C LYS A 95 -5.13 9.76 -18.98
N ARG A 96 -5.81 10.85 -19.31
CA ARG A 96 -6.48 11.67 -18.30
C ARG A 96 -7.68 10.92 -17.72
N LEU A 97 -7.75 10.87 -16.41
CA LEU A 97 -8.89 10.31 -15.68
C LEU A 97 -10.09 11.28 -15.76
N GLU A 98 -11.29 10.74 -15.89
CA GLU A 98 -12.53 11.54 -15.85
C GLU A 98 -12.71 12.20 -14.48
N LYS A 99 -12.37 11.47 -13.42
CA LYS A 99 -12.36 11.99 -12.05
C LYS A 99 -11.00 11.72 -11.41
N PRO A 100 -10.39 12.73 -10.76
CA PRO A 100 -9.18 12.52 -9.99
C PRO A 100 -9.35 11.42 -8.95
N GLN A 101 -8.32 10.62 -8.73
CA GLN A 101 -8.29 9.57 -7.71
C GLN A 101 -7.30 9.95 -6.62
N ILE A 102 -7.72 9.78 -5.37
CA ILE A 102 -6.91 10.06 -4.20
C ILE A 102 -6.28 8.75 -3.74
N TYR A 103 -4.95 8.73 -3.63
CA TYR A 103 -4.18 7.66 -3.01
C TYR A 103 -3.44 8.21 -1.80
N ALA A 104 -3.43 7.47 -0.72
CA ALA A 104 -2.78 7.87 0.52
C ALA A 104 -1.97 6.74 1.13
N LEU A 105 -0.87 7.08 1.79
CA LEU A 105 -0.23 6.20 2.75
C LEU A 105 -0.99 6.35 4.07
N ILE A 106 -1.60 5.26 4.50
CA ILE A 106 -2.41 5.18 5.70
C ILE A 106 -1.60 4.48 6.79
N LYS A 107 -1.39 5.15 7.90
CA LYS A 107 -0.74 4.60 9.09
C LYS A 107 -1.77 4.18 10.12
N PHE A 108 -1.46 3.10 10.82
CA PHE A 108 -2.25 2.58 11.93
C PHE A 108 -1.57 2.93 13.26
N GLU A 109 -2.33 3.07 14.31
CA GLU A 109 -1.79 3.42 15.62
C GLU A 109 -0.82 2.35 16.15
N GLY A 110 0.33 2.77 16.67
CA GLY A 110 1.34 1.86 17.22
C GLY A 110 2.04 0.94 16.23
N VAL A 111 1.88 1.18 14.91
CA VAL A 111 2.38 0.31 13.84
C VAL A 111 3.52 0.97 13.08
N HIS A 112 4.52 0.19 12.75
CA HIS A 112 5.60 0.55 11.82
C HIS A 112 5.21 0.16 10.39
N GLY A 113 5.27 1.12 9.47
CA GLY A 113 4.81 0.99 8.09
C GLY A 113 3.41 1.56 7.90
N GLY A 114 2.63 0.97 7.02
CA GLY A 114 1.30 1.41 6.63
C GLY A 114 0.88 0.82 5.31
N LEU A 115 -0.30 1.17 4.83
CA LEU A 115 -0.84 0.72 3.55
C LEU A 115 -1.02 1.92 2.61
N ILE A 116 -0.55 1.77 1.38
CA ILE A 116 -0.90 2.71 0.30
C ILE A 116 -2.20 2.22 -0.31
N HIS A 117 -3.24 3.05 -0.23
CA HIS A 117 -4.54 2.69 -0.77
C HIS A 117 -5.34 3.91 -1.22
N ARG A 118 -6.41 3.63 -1.99
CA ARG A 118 -7.34 4.65 -2.46
C ARG A 118 -8.21 5.19 -1.32
N ILE A 119 -8.42 6.50 -1.31
CA ILE A 119 -9.44 7.17 -0.49
C ILE A 119 -10.70 7.31 -1.35
N GLY A 120 -11.85 6.95 -0.80
CA GLY A 120 -13.16 7.07 -1.43
C GLY A 120 -14.13 7.90 -0.61
N GLU A 121 -15.33 8.12 -1.17
CA GLU A 121 -16.43 8.87 -0.54
C GLU A 121 -16.10 10.33 -0.18
N THR A 122 -15.02 10.88 -0.76
CA THR A 122 -14.65 12.28 -0.54
C THR A 122 -13.79 12.80 -1.69
N ASP A 123 -13.93 14.10 -1.98
CA ASP A 123 -13.06 14.86 -2.87
C ASP A 123 -12.00 15.65 -2.08
N LYS A 124 -12.05 15.61 -0.75
CA LYS A 124 -11.15 16.34 0.15
C LYS A 124 -10.25 15.35 0.88
N VAL A 125 -8.96 15.67 0.93
CA VAL A 125 -7.98 14.89 1.67
C VAL A 125 -6.96 15.84 2.32
N TYR A 126 -6.52 15.49 3.52
CA TYR A 126 -5.48 16.22 4.25
C TYR A 126 -4.67 15.27 5.12
N ILE A 127 -3.46 15.66 5.44
CA ILE A 127 -2.59 14.90 6.35
C ILE A 127 -3.21 14.93 7.75
N GLY A 128 -3.27 13.78 8.43
CA GLY A 128 -3.93 13.63 9.72
C GLY A 128 -5.41 13.23 9.63
N MET A 129 -6.00 13.16 8.42
CA MET A 129 -7.38 12.74 8.25
C MET A 129 -7.57 11.30 8.73
N LYS A 130 -8.54 11.09 9.61
CA LYS A 130 -8.91 9.75 10.09
C LYS A 130 -9.74 9.04 9.03
N VAL A 131 -9.37 7.80 8.77
CA VAL A 131 -10.00 6.98 7.72
C VAL A 131 -10.26 5.56 8.21
N GLU A 132 -11.24 4.91 7.62
CA GLU A 132 -11.61 3.52 7.91
C GLU A 132 -11.68 2.69 6.64
N ALA A 133 -11.13 1.47 6.68
CA ALA A 133 -11.15 0.53 5.57
C ALA A 133 -12.55 0.02 5.28
N VAL A 134 -12.97 0.13 4.03
CA VAL A 134 -14.20 -0.47 3.49
C VAL A 134 -13.81 -1.69 2.66
N PHE A 135 -14.28 -2.86 3.06
CA PHE A 135 -14.00 -4.12 2.38
C PHE A 135 -15.10 -4.46 1.37
N LYS A 136 -14.72 -5.13 0.29
CA LYS A 136 -15.67 -5.72 -0.63
C LYS A 136 -16.55 -6.77 0.05
N PRO A 137 -17.75 -7.04 -0.47
CA PRO A 137 -18.56 -8.16 -0.02
C PRO A 137 -17.77 -9.48 -0.03
N PRO A 138 -18.00 -10.42 0.92
CA PRO A 138 -17.22 -11.66 1.02
C PRO A 138 -17.13 -12.46 -0.28
N ALA A 139 -18.20 -12.48 -1.07
CA ALA A 139 -18.25 -13.21 -2.34
C ALA A 139 -17.34 -12.63 -3.44
N GLU A 140 -16.97 -11.35 -3.33
CA GLU A 140 -16.13 -10.66 -4.32
C GLU A 140 -14.64 -10.64 -3.95
N ARG A 141 -14.28 -11.10 -2.76
CA ARG A 141 -12.91 -11.08 -2.27
C ARG A 141 -12.09 -12.22 -2.87
N LYS A 142 -10.89 -11.90 -3.35
CA LYS A 142 -10.02 -12.81 -4.11
C LYS A 142 -8.64 -13.03 -3.47
N ALA A 143 -8.45 -12.69 -2.21
CA ALA A 143 -7.16 -12.63 -1.52
C ALA A 143 -6.18 -11.63 -2.20
N SER A 144 -6.65 -10.43 -2.40
CA SER A 144 -5.91 -9.32 -2.98
C SER A 144 -6.00 -8.10 -2.05
N ILE A 145 -5.01 -7.20 -2.14
CA ILE A 145 -5.10 -5.90 -1.46
C ILE A 145 -6.33 -5.10 -1.93
N ASN A 146 -6.79 -5.33 -3.15
CA ASN A 146 -7.99 -4.74 -3.70
C ASN A 146 -9.30 -5.30 -3.11
N ASP A 147 -9.23 -6.26 -2.18
CA ASP A 147 -10.39 -6.68 -1.37
C ASP A 147 -10.76 -5.63 -0.32
N ILE A 148 -9.81 -4.74 0.00
CA ILE A 148 -10.12 -3.42 0.55
C ILE A 148 -10.57 -2.57 -0.63
N ALA A 149 -11.82 -2.15 -0.66
CA ALA A 149 -12.36 -1.36 -1.78
C ALA A 149 -11.74 0.05 -1.79
N TYR A 150 -11.69 0.69 -0.64
CA TYR A 150 -11.10 2.01 -0.39
C TYR A 150 -11.08 2.28 1.12
N PHE A 151 -10.45 3.38 1.50
CA PHE A 151 -10.61 3.94 2.83
C PHE A 151 -11.53 5.16 2.76
N LYS A 152 -12.50 5.25 3.67
CA LYS A 152 -13.40 6.40 3.77
C LYS A 152 -13.06 7.27 4.96
N PRO A 153 -13.31 8.60 4.89
CA PRO A 153 -13.20 9.46 6.06
C PRO A 153 -14.08 8.98 7.20
N VAL A 154 -13.59 9.12 8.42
CA VAL A 154 -14.39 8.94 9.63
C VAL A 154 -14.75 10.33 10.13
N GLU A 155 -16.04 10.63 10.16
CA GLU A 155 -16.54 11.83 10.79
C GLU A 155 -16.33 11.75 12.30
N HIS A 156 -15.95 12.86 12.90
CA HIS A 156 -15.79 13.02 14.36
C HIS A 156 -17.14 13.24 15.02
#